data_534166481f652f2e269975a6aac89dde
#
_entry.id   534166481f652f2e269975a6aac89dde
#
_cell.length_a   1.000
_cell.length_b   1.000
_cell.length_c   1.000
_cell.angle_alpha   90.00
_cell.angle_beta   90.00
_cell.angle_gamma   90.00
#
_symmetry.space_group_name_H-M   'P 1'
#
loop_
_entity.id
_entity.type
_entity.pdbx_description
1 polymer ?
#
loop_
_entity_poly.entity_id
_entity_poly.type
_entity_poly.pdbx_seq_one_letter_code
_entity_poly.pdbx_strand_id
1 'polypeptide(L)'
;MKKLLSYITAAALSLSLTGCMDIEPVSTITDANYWKNPDQVQAFNQGLSSWMRSYADKYIVWGEMRSNIYSGTAFSGEAPQGYDRLWNNTLEKSSAVVGNYGGLYTGINQINLMIDKVKEADYLTDAEKNSYLGGAHGMRAFLYFQLLRTYGDVIVYLQHTEGKTIVLSKVARKQDAAADVMKQIKADITASETAYNNNYKFTNGRTYWSLAATKMLKGEVYLWSGKQMGGGTADYQTALTAYQDVQNNADVSLLDNFEDVFAYDNKENKEIIYALHNRENETSLWGGLYTSLVMNKQNVGAYRLHNDAGQAIQFSESHNLNLRLGSGVMRFPLDKRLWTKLYTNDNDKRKKASLADVYQASDGSYVGNICNKFHGTLLAGSSATSWYDDQPIYRYAECLLGIAEAKSFLGQDPSTEINQVRRRAYGATYFNTHTEVQYPNDVSTGGSTALTTFYTDNPFVGGDEDPIEAILKERMREFLFEGKRWHDIRLVDKATKYSTANANRLLWPIDETTKSTNAELVQTPGYGD
;
A
#
# COMPACT_ATOMS: atom_id res chain seq x y z
N MET A 1 -68.47 21.34 -39.66
CA MET A 1 -68.01 20.08 -39.07
C MET A 1 -66.51 19.82 -39.27
N LYS A 2 -65.92 20.00 -40.47
CA LYS A 2 -64.49 19.73 -40.70
C LYS A 2 -63.53 20.61 -39.88
N LYS A 3 -63.82 21.87 -39.59
CA LYS A 3 -62.98 22.76 -38.78
C LYS A 3 -63.02 22.45 -37.28
N LEU A 4 -64.16 21.98 -36.76
CA LEU A 4 -64.32 21.59 -35.37
C LEU A 4 -63.57 20.28 -35.06
N LEU A 5 -63.51 19.34 -36.00
CA LEU A 5 -62.75 18.09 -35.87
C LEU A 5 -61.22 18.37 -35.84
N SER A 6 -60.74 19.36 -36.61
CA SER A 6 -59.30 19.78 -36.61
C SER A 6 -58.83 20.36 -35.30
N TYR A 7 -59.66 21.11 -34.58
CA TYR A 7 -59.33 21.67 -33.28
C TYR A 7 -59.36 20.63 -32.15
N ILE A 8 -60.25 19.63 -32.24
CA ILE A 8 -60.31 18.54 -31.26
C ILE A 8 -59.09 17.61 -31.45
N THR A 9 -58.64 17.36 -32.66
CA THR A 9 -57.43 16.56 -32.95
C THR A 9 -56.17 17.28 -32.51
N ALA A 10 -56.06 18.59 -32.70
CA ALA A 10 -54.93 19.38 -32.22
C ALA A 10 -54.87 19.49 -30.68
N ALA A 11 -56.05 19.61 -30.01
CA ALA A 11 -56.13 19.62 -28.55
C ALA A 11 -55.83 18.24 -27.91
N ALA A 12 -56.21 17.13 -28.60
CA ALA A 12 -55.86 15.77 -28.16
C ALA A 12 -54.38 15.43 -28.35
N LEU A 13 -53.70 15.97 -29.39
CA LEU A 13 -52.26 15.82 -29.55
C LEU A 13 -51.41 16.67 -28.56
N SER A 14 -51.93 17.81 -28.10
CA SER A 14 -51.23 18.65 -27.11
C SER A 14 -51.31 18.14 -25.68
N LEU A 15 -52.35 17.32 -25.37
CA LEU A 15 -52.48 16.67 -24.06
C LEU A 15 -51.69 15.35 -23.92
N SER A 16 -51.22 14.75 -25.04
CA SER A 16 -50.41 13.56 -25.01
C SER A 16 -48.89 13.79 -24.95
N LEU A 17 -48.45 15.05 -24.97
CA LEU A 17 -47.01 15.43 -24.88
C LEU A 17 -46.53 15.85 -23.48
N THR A 18 -47.42 15.91 -22.49
CA THR A 18 -47.06 16.27 -21.10
C THR A 18 -46.90 15.08 -20.17
N GLY A 19 -47.10 13.84 -20.67
CA GLY A 19 -47.05 12.63 -19.86
C GLY A 19 -45.79 11.81 -19.85
N CYS A 20 -44.74 12.25 -20.56
CA CYS A 20 -43.52 11.44 -20.72
C CYS A 20 -42.22 12.09 -20.23
N MET A 21 -42.28 13.10 -19.35
CA MET A 21 -41.05 13.73 -18.88
C MET A 21 -40.61 13.39 -17.45
N ASP A 22 -41.35 12.55 -16.73
CA ASP A 22 -41.01 12.16 -15.36
C ASP A 22 -41.06 10.64 -15.11
N ILE A 23 -40.78 9.83 -16.11
CA ILE A 23 -40.54 8.40 -15.84
C ILE A 23 -39.05 8.27 -15.54
N GLU A 24 -38.69 8.31 -14.25
CA GLU A 24 -37.39 7.85 -13.80
C GLU A 24 -37.21 6.39 -14.23
N PRO A 25 -36.11 6.02 -14.93
CA PRO A 25 -35.86 4.63 -15.30
C PRO A 25 -35.70 3.80 -14.05
N VAL A 26 -36.70 2.98 -13.72
CA VAL A 26 -36.70 2.09 -12.55
C VAL A 26 -35.61 1.01 -12.65
N SER A 27 -35.07 0.78 -13.83
CA SER A 27 -34.02 -0.21 -14.10
C SER A 27 -32.60 0.35 -14.13
N THR A 28 -32.44 1.67 -14.02
CA THR A 28 -31.13 2.32 -14.05
C THR A 28 -30.89 3.02 -12.71
N ILE A 29 -29.73 2.79 -12.10
CA ILE A 29 -29.33 3.49 -10.88
C ILE A 29 -29.08 4.96 -11.22
N THR A 30 -29.85 5.87 -10.61
CA THR A 30 -29.72 7.34 -10.71
C THR A 30 -29.63 7.92 -9.31
N ASP A 31 -29.13 9.15 -9.16
CA ASP A 31 -29.11 9.83 -7.86
C ASP A 31 -30.50 9.97 -7.25
N ALA A 32 -31.56 10.03 -8.09
CA ALA A 32 -32.94 10.13 -7.64
C ALA A 32 -33.48 8.82 -7.04
N ASN A 33 -32.99 7.64 -7.48
CA ASN A 33 -33.46 6.34 -7.00
C ASN A 33 -32.44 5.58 -6.14
N TYR A 34 -31.24 6.10 -5.96
CA TYR A 34 -30.23 5.59 -5.05
C TYR A 34 -30.25 6.41 -3.74
N TRP A 35 -29.56 5.97 -2.72
CA TRP A 35 -29.48 6.63 -1.41
C TRP A 35 -30.84 6.70 -0.67
N LYS A 36 -31.63 5.61 -0.71
CA LYS A 36 -32.99 5.54 -0.10
C LYS A 36 -33.07 4.66 1.13
N ASN A 37 -32.07 3.83 1.41
CA ASN A 37 -32.08 2.87 2.51
C ASN A 37 -30.65 2.48 2.92
N PRO A 38 -30.45 1.85 4.11
CA PRO A 38 -29.14 1.45 4.62
C PRO A 38 -28.38 0.49 3.69
N ASP A 39 -29.07 -0.43 3.00
CA ASP A 39 -28.43 -1.43 2.12
C ASP A 39 -27.70 -0.76 0.95
N GLN A 40 -28.25 0.32 0.42
CA GLN A 40 -27.61 1.08 -0.67
C GLN A 40 -26.35 1.81 -0.18
N VAL A 41 -26.35 2.35 1.03
CA VAL A 41 -25.15 2.95 1.63
C VAL A 41 -24.08 1.89 1.88
N GLN A 42 -24.48 0.72 2.38
CA GLN A 42 -23.57 -0.40 2.57
C GLN A 42 -22.97 -0.88 1.22
N ALA A 43 -23.79 -1.01 0.18
CA ALA A 43 -23.33 -1.39 -1.16
C ALA A 43 -22.35 -0.35 -1.73
N PHE A 44 -22.58 0.94 -1.52
CA PHE A 44 -21.66 1.99 -1.93
C PHE A 44 -20.32 1.91 -1.17
N ASN A 45 -20.36 1.67 0.13
CA ASN A 45 -19.16 1.47 0.95
C ASN A 45 -18.35 0.25 0.50
N GLN A 46 -19.01 -0.84 0.11
CA GLN A 46 -18.35 -1.99 -0.53
C GLN A 46 -17.70 -1.60 -1.86
N GLY A 47 -18.38 -0.77 -2.66
CA GLY A 47 -17.85 -0.20 -3.89
C GLY A 47 -16.58 0.62 -3.66
N LEU A 48 -16.53 1.44 -2.61
CA LEU A 48 -15.31 2.18 -2.22
C LEU A 48 -14.16 1.22 -1.84
N SER A 49 -14.43 0.19 -1.07
CA SER A 49 -13.42 -0.83 -0.72
C SER A 49 -12.89 -1.54 -1.97
N SER A 50 -13.77 -1.87 -2.91
CA SER A 50 -13.39 -2.44 -4.21
C SER A 50 -12.56 -1.47 -5.04
N TRP A 51 -12.90 -0.18 -5.04
CA TRP A 51 -12.12 0.84 -5.70
C TRP A 51 -10.73 0.99 -5.07
N MET A 52 -10.61 1.05 -3.73
CA MET A 52 -9.32 1.08 -3.02
C MET A 52 -8.43 -0.09 -3.43
N ARG A 53 -9.00 -1.29 -3.57
CA ARG A 53 -8.33 -2.51 -4.02
C ARG A 53 -7.81 -2.41 -5.46
N SER A 54 -8.49 -1.70 -6.34
CA SER A 54 -8.05 -1.51 -7.73
C SER A 54 -6.74 -0.73 -7.87
N TYR A 55 -6.26 -0.12 -6.77
CA TYR A 55 -4.99 0.58 -6.67
C TYR A 55 -3.90 -0.22 -5.92
N ALA A 56 -4.17 -1.48 -5.61
CA ALA A 56 -3.27 -2.34 -4.84
C ALA A 56 -1.84 -2.39 -5.40
N ASP A 57 -1.71 -2.56 -6.73
CA ASP A 57 -0.44 -2.55 -7.44
C ASP A 57 0.29 -1.20 -7.34
N LYS A 58 -0.45 -0.10 -7.41
CA LYS A 58 0.11 1.25 -7.38
C LYS A 58 0.68 1.61 -6.01
N TYR A 59 0.06 1.14 -4.93
CA TYR A 59 0.62 1.34 -3.58
C TYR A 59 1.99 0.68 -3.42
N ILE A 60 2.20 -0.50 -4.05
CA ILE A 60 3.50 -1.16 -4.10
C ILE A 60 4.49 -0.35 -4.94
N VAL A 61 4.09 0.08 -6.14
CA VAL A 61 4.95 0.86 -7.03
C VAL A 61 5.39 2.17 -6.37
N TRP A 62 4.47 2.94 -5.82
CA TRP A 62 4.78 4.24 -5.19
C TRP A 62 5.58 4.10 -3.90
N GLY A 63 5.30 3.05 -3.12
CA GLY A 63 5.92 2.87 -1.81
C GLY A 63 7.20 2.04 -1.79
N GLU A 64 7.57 1.40 -2.92
CA GLU A 64 8.69 0.44 -2.87
C GLU A 64 9.63 0.49 -4.07
N MET A 65 9.13 0.56 -5.32
CA MET A 65 9.92 0.21 -6.50
C MET A 65 11.05 1.19 -6.85
N ARG A 66 11.09 2.37 -6.25
CA ARG A 66 12.22 3.31 -6.38
C ARG A 66 13.33 3.10 -5.34
N SER A 67 13.20 2.09 -4.51
CA SER A 67 14.16 1.77 -3.44
C SER A 67 15.22 0.75 -3.88
N ASN A 68 16.05 0.30 -2.94
CA ASN A 68 17.10 -0.69 -3.13
C ASN A 68 16.64 -2.15 -3.05
N ILE A 69 15.33 -2.42 -3.17
CA ILE A 69 14.82 -3.80 -3.27
C ILE A 69 15.02 -4.37 -4.66
N TYR A 70 14.97 -3.52 -5.68
CA TYR A 70 15.08 -3.90 -7.08
C TYR A 70 16.41 -3.43 -7.66
N SER A 71 16.98 -4.21 -8.57
CA SER A 71 18.20 -3.83 -9.30
C SER A 71 18.30 -4.55 -10.66
N GLY A 72 19.42 -4.38 -11.36
CA GLY A 72 19.65 -5.03 -12.65
C GLY A 72 19.54 -6.57 -12.59
N THR A 73 19.21 -7.19 -13.70
CA THR A 73 18.86 -8.61 -13.84
C THR A 73 19.92 -9.59 -13.36
N ALA A 74 19.55 -10.47 -12.46
CA ALA A 74 20.28 -11.71 -12.19
C ALA A 74 19.78 -12.87 -13.08
N PHE A 75 18.55 -12.80 -13.59
CA PHE A 75 17.88 -13.84 -14.37
C PHE A 75 17.58 -13.39 -15.79
N SER A 76 17.48 -14.33 -16.72
CA SER A 76 16.80 -14.09 -17.98
C SER A 76 15.29 -13.98 -17.73
N GLY A 77 14.69 -12.89 -18.14
CA GLY A 77 13.28 -12.61 -18.02
C GLY A 77 12.79 -11.77 -19.18
N GLU A 78 11.54 -11.36 -19.14
CA GLU A 78 11.01 -10.39 -20.09
C GLU A 78 11.58 -8.99 -19.83
N ALA A 79 11.66 -8.18 -20.89
CA ALA A 79 12.05 -6.80 -20.76
C ALA A 79 11.13 -6.04 -19.76
N PRO A 80 11.68 -5.15 -18.94
CA PRO A 80 10.93 -4.46 -17.89
C PRO A 80 9.88 -3.46 -18.41
N GLN A 81 9.81 -3.22 -19.72
CA GLN A 81 8.79 -2.38 -20.38
C GLN A 81 8.70 -0.96 -19.80
N GLY A 82 9.85 -0.39 -19.43
CA GLY A 82 9.95 0.94 -18.86
C GLY A 82 9.87 0.99 -17.32
N TYR A 83 9.50 -0.11 -16.64
CA TYR A 83 9.51 -0.16 -15.18
C TYR A 83 10.92 -0.03 -14.57
N ASP A 84 11.97 -0.37 -15.33
CA ASP A 84 13.38 -0.15 -14.95
C ASP A 84 13.68 1.32 -14.61
N ARG A 85 12.92 2.27 -15.13
CA ARG A 85 13.00 3.67 -14.76
C ARG A 85 12.69 3.93 -13.28
N LEU A 86 11.94 3.04 -12.62
CA LEU A 86 11.62 3.15 -11.20
C LEU A 86 12.88 2.91 -10.35
N TRP A 87 13.48 1.74 -10.43
CA TRP A 87 14.67 1.43 -9.62
C TRP A 87 15.94 2.11 -10.10
N ASN A 88 16.01 2.51 -11.36
CA ASN A 88 17.06 3.37 -11.87
C ASN A 88 16.83 4.87 -11.56
N ASN A 89 15.65 5.23 -11.06
CA ASN A 89 15.24 6.60 -10.75
C ASN A 89 15.38 7.57 -11.92
N THR A 90 15.04 7.10 -13.14
CA THR A 90 15.11 7.84 -14.41
C THR A 90 13.73 8.19 -14.95
N LEU A 91 12.78 8.50 -14.05
CA LEU A 91 11.42 8.93 -14.43
C LEU A 91 11.46 10.25 -15.21
N GLU A 92 10.56 10.38 -16.18
CA GLU A 92 10.37 11.58 -17.00
C GLU A 92 8.88 11.89 -17.15
N LYS A 93 8.52 13.15 -17.42
CA LYS A 93 7.13 13.56 -17.61
C LYS A 93 6.44 12.85 -18.78
N SER A 94 7.19 12.49 -19.82
CA SER A 94 6.72 11.67 -20.94
C SER A 94 6.68 10.16 -20.63
N SER A 95 7.29 9.73 -19.53
CA SER A 95 7.37 8.34 -19.09
C SER A 95 7.44 8.26 -17.56
N ALA A 96 6.34 8.62 -16.91
CA ALA A 96 6.18 8.57 -15.46
C ALA A 96 5.96 7.14 -14.93
N VAL A 97 5.89 6.15 -15.81
CA VAL A 97 5.67 4.70 -15.57
C VAL A 97 4.29 4.45 -14.96
N VAL A 98 4.00 5.03 -13.79
CA VAL A 98 2.68 5.01 -13.15
C VAL A 98 2.22 6.46 -13.00
N GLY A 99 1.93 7.08 -14.12
CA GLY A 99 1.39 8.42 -14.22
C GLY A 99 -0.11 8.41 -13.96
N ASN A 100 -0.53 8.27 -12.72
CA ASN A 100 -1.96 8.28 -12.40
C ASN A 100 -2.30 9.37 -11.38
N TYR A 101 -1.79 10.58 -11.64
CA TYR A 101 -2.12 11.75 -10.84
C TYR A 101 -3.64 11.93 -10.70
N GLY A 102 -4.37 11.87 -11.82
CA GLY A 102 -5.83 12.02 -11.84
C GLY A 102 -6.61 10.87 -11.22
N GLY A 103 -6.05 9.68 -11.17
CA GLY A 103 -6.80 8.47 -10.79
C GLY A 103 -7.26 8.46 -9.34
N LEU A 104 -6.44 8.91 -8.39
CA LEU A 104 -6.82 8.96 -6.97
C LEU A 104 -7.98 9.94 -6.71
N TYR A 105 -8.14 10.96 -7.55
CA TYR A 105 -9.26 11.91 -7.44
C TYR A 105 -10.62 11.27 -7.76
N THR A 106 -10.67 10.19 -8.53
CA THR A 106 -11.91 9.42 -8.71
C THR A 106 -12.40 8.87 -7.38
N GLY A 107 -11.53 8.25 -6.60
CA GLY A 107 -11.87 7.76 -5.26
C GLY A 107 -12.21 8.90 -4.29
N ILE A 108 -11.44 9.98 -4.31
CA ILE A 108 -11.73 11.17 -3.49
C ILE A 108 -13.12 11.72 -3.80
N ASN A 109 -13.50 11.80 -5.07
CA ASN A 109 -14.83 12.25 -5.47
C ASN A 109 -15.95 11.33 -4.97
N GLN A 110 -15.76 10.01 -5.07
CA GLN A 110 -16.71 9.03 -4.53
C GLN A 110 -16.82 9.12 -3.00
N ILE A 111 -15.69 9.33 -2.32
CA ILE A 111 -15.67 9.51 -0.86
C ILE A 111 -16.40 10.81 -0.47
N ASN A 112 -16.19 11.91 -1.20
CA ASN A 112 -16.90 13.17 -0.97
C ASN A 112 -18.42 12.98 -1.12
N LEU A 113 -18.85 12.27 -2.19
CA LEU A 113 -20.27 11.92 -2.39
C LEU A 113 -20.82 11.12 -1.20
N MET A 114 -20.09 10.09 -0.75
CA MET A 114 -20.50 9.30 0.41
C MET A 114 -20.64 10.15 1.67
N ILE A 115 -19.68 11.05 1.94
CA ILE A 115 -19.73 11.95 3.11
C ILE A 115 -20.99 12.81 3.10
N ASP A 116 -21.31 13.39 1.93
CA ASP A 116 -22.48 14.25 1.81
C ASP A 116 -23.78 13.45 1.97
N LYS A 117 -23.91 12.32 1.26
CA LYS A 117 -25.13 11.48 1.29
C LYS A 117 -25.38 10.83 2.66
N VAL A 118 -24.33 10.40 3.36
CA VAL A 118 -24.46 9.83 4.72
C VAL A 118 -24.90 10.89 5.72
N LYS A 119 -24.43 12.13 5.61
CA LYS A 119 -24.89 13.23 6.48
C LYS A 119 -26.38 13.54 6.28
N GLU A 120 -26.84 13.49 5.04
CA GLU A 120 -28.23 13.77 4.65
C GLU A 120 -29.19 12.61 4.98
N ALA A 121 -28.72 11.36 5.12
CA ALA A 121 -29.52 10.17 5.27
C ALA A 121 -30.25 10.13 6.63
N ASP A 122 -31.56 10.38 6.65
CA ASP A 122 -32.41 10.34 7.84
C ASP A 122 -32.83 8.91 8.25
N TYR A 123 -32.66 7.95 7.36
CA TYR A 123 -32.95 6.52 7.54
C TYR A 123 -31.80 5.74 8.20
N LEU A 124 -30.62 6.35 8.40
CA LEU A 124 -29.49 5.75 9.13
C LEU A 124 -29.53 6.14 10.60
N THR A 125 -29.18 5.21 11.46
CA THR A 125 -28.89 5.50 12.87
C THR A 125 -27.61 6.32 13.02
N ASP A 126 -27.46 7.05 14.11
CA ASP A 126 -26.23 7.82 14.40
C ASP A 126 -24.98 6.90 14.42
N ALA A 127 -25.11 5.67 14.92
CA ALA A 127 -24.02 4.69 14.95
C ALA A 127 -23.59 4.27 13.54
N GLU A 128 -24.55 4.04 12.63
CA GLU A 128 -24.26 3.72 11.23
C GLU A 128 -23.63 4.92 10.51
N LYS A 129 -24.22 6.12 10.65
CA LYS A 129 -23.65 7.35 10.10
C LYS A 129 -22.21 7.54 10.54
N ASN A 130 -21.95 7.43 11.84
CA ASN A 130 -20.63 7.60 12.41
C ASN A 130 -19.62 6.56 11.89
N SER A 131 -20.05 5.31 11.73
CA SER A 131 -19.21 4.25 11.15
C SER A 131 -18.80 4.58 9.70
N TYR A 132 -19.77 4.96 8.86
CA TYR A 132 -19.49 5.32 7.46
C TYR A 132 -18.66 6.60 7.33
N LEU A 133 -18.97 7.65 8.09
CA LEU A 133 -18.22 8.91 8.09
C LEU A 133 -16.79 8.71 8.58
N GLY A 134 -16.61 7.90 9.64
CA GLY A 134 -15.28 7.55 10.14
C GLY A 134 -14.42 6.89 9.08
N GLY A 135 -14.96 5.90 8.36
CA GLY A 135 -14.30 5.23 7.25
C GLY A 135 -14.00 6.17 6.08
N ALA A 136 -14.99 6.95 5.67
CA ALA A 136 -14.87 7.86 4.53
C ALA A 136 -13.78 8.94 4.78
N HIS A 137 -13.81 9.61 5.93
CA HIS A 137 -12.76 10.59 6.27
C HIS A 137 -11.38 9.95 6.37
N GLY A 138 -11.25 8.76 7.00
CA GLY A 138 -9.97 8.05 7.09
C GLY A 138 -9.42 7.67 5.71
N MET A 139 -10.25 7.13 4.82
CA MET A 139 -9.85 6.80 3.44
C MET A 139 -9.47 8.06 2.64
N ARG A 140 -10.17 9.18 2.80
CA ARG A 140 -9.82 10.44 2.11
C ARG A 140 -8.47 10.97 2.58
N ALA A 141 -8.22 10.95 3.89
CA ALA A 141 -6.91 11.28 4.45
C ALA A 141 -5.80 10.41 3.89
N PHE A 142 -6.02 9.09 3.80
CA PHE A 142 -5.07 8.15 3.21
C PHE A 142 -4.76 8.47 1.74
N LEU A 143 -5.77 8.74 0.92
CA LEU A 143 -5.57 9.07 -0.50
C LEU A 143 -4.83 10.39 -0.69
N TYR A 144 -5.16 11.43 0.09
CA TYR A 144 -4.41 12.68 0.06
C TYR A 144 -2.97 12.50 0.55
N PHE A 145 -2.74 11.63 1.52
CA PHE A 145 -1.38 11.34 1.96
C PHE A 145 -0.57 10.57 0.90
N GLN A 146 -1.19 9.66 0.14
CA GLN A 146 -0.55 9.05 -1.03
C GLN A 146 -0.20 10.11 -2.09
N LEU A 147 -1.13 11.02 -2.41
CA LEU A 147 -0.89 12.12 -3.35
C LEU A 147 0.26 13.02 -2.88
N LEU A 148 0.25 13.46 -1.62
CA LEU A 148 1.27 14.32 -1.05
C LEU A 148 2.65 13.67 -1.09
N ARG A 149 2.78 12.41 -0.67
CA ARG A 149 4.06 11.69 -0.69
C ARG A 149 4.56 11.43 -2.10
N THR A 150 3.66 11.31 -3.07
CA THR A 150 4.02 11.02 -4.46
C THR A 150 4.36 12.27 -5.26
N TYR A 151 3.56 13.33 -5.14
CA TYR A 151 3.64 14.51 -6.01
C TYR A 151 3.98 15.83 -5.28
N GLY A 152 3.87 15.89 -3.96
CA GLY A 152 4.06 17.11 -3.17
C GLY A 152 2.81 17.99 -3.14
N ASP A 153 2.85 19.12 -3.84
CA ASP A 153 1.69 19.99 -4.02
C ASP A 153 0.63 19.30 -4.87
N VAL A 154 -0.61 19.27 -4.40
CA VAL A 154 -1.73 18.62 -5.08
C VAL A 154 -3.03 19.38 -4.86
N ILE A 155 -4.03 19.15 -5.70
CA ILE A 155 -5.32 19.85 -5.58
C ILE A 155 -6.16 19.20 -4.46
N VAL A 156 -6.72 20.01 -3.55
CA VAL A 156 -7.65 19.54 -2.52
C VAL A 156 -9.08 19.79 -2.97
N TYR A 157 -9.83 18.72 -3.27
CA TYR A 157 -11.25 18.75 -3.56
C TYR A 157 -12.03 18.12 -2.40
N LEU A 158 -12.95 18.88 -1.80
CA LEU A 158 -13.74 18.46 -0.64
C LEU A 158 -15.24 18.30 -0.97
N GLN A 159 -15.64 18.69 -2.16
CA GLN A 159 -17.01 18.56 -2.66
C GLN A 159 -17.03 17.51 -3.76
N HIS A 160 -18.08 16.70 -3.82
CA HIS A 160 -18.29 15.82 -4.95
C HIS A 160 -18.75 16.63 -6.18
N THR A 161 -18.45 16.09 -7.35
CA THR A 161 -18.89 16.66 -8.62
C THR A 161 -19.77 15.65 -9.34
N GLU A 162 -20.92 16.09 -9.82
CA GLU A 162 -21.84 15.28 -10.61
C GLU A 162 -21.55 15.42 -12.10
N GLY A 163 -21.57 14.29 -12.82
CA GLY A 163 -21.11 14.20 -14.22
C GLY A 163 -21.81 15.10 -15.21
N LYS A 164 -23.02 15.60 -14.93
CA LYS A 164 -23.77 16.50 -15.81
C LYS A 164 -23.41 17.98 -15.66
N THR A 165 -22.69 18.37 -14.62
CA THR A 165 -22.41 19.77 -14.28
C THR A 165 -20.94 20.15 -14.35
N ILE A 166 -20.05 19.21 -14.65
CA ILE A 166 -18.60 19.48 -14.73
C ILE A 166 -18.30 20.25 -16.01
N VAL A 167 -18.04 21.52 -15.86
CA VAL A 167 -17.34 22.31 -16.88
C VAL A 167 -15.85 22.20 -16.56
N LEU A 168 -15.12 21.34 -17.28
CA LEU A 168 -13.70 21.05 -17.04
C LEU A 168 -12.84 22.32 -16.91
N SER A 169 -13.11 23.35 -17.70
CA SER A 169 -12.43 24.63 -17.60
C SER A 169 -12.70 25.41 -16.30
N LYS A 170 -13.74 25.06 -15.54
CA LYS A 170 -14.06 25.68 -14.24
C LYS A 170 -13.47 24.91 -13.05
N VAL A 171 -13.09 23.64 -13.23
CA VAL A 171 -12.44 22.83 -12.20
C VAL A 171 -10.92 22.78 -12.37
N ALA A 172 -10.41 23.21 -13.53
CA ALA A 172 -8.97 23.35 -13.74
C ALA A 172 -8.43 24.45 -12.81
N ARG A 173 -7.47 24.10 -11.98
CA ARG A 173 -6.80 25.04 -11.08
C ARG A 173 -5.41 24.53 -10.71
N LYS A 174 -4.59 25.44 -10.19
CA LYS A 174 -3.28 25.12 -9.62
C LYS A 174 -3.40 24.25 -8.37
N GLN A 175 -2.35 23.51 -8.08
CA GLN A 175 -2.22 22.74 -6.83
C GLN A 175 -2.25 23.64 -5.60
N ASP A 176 -2.79 23.11 -4.52
CA ASP A 176 -2.62 23.64 -3.17
C ASP A 176 -1.22 23.26 -2.66
N ALA A 177 -0.63 24.11 -1.84
CA ALA A 177 0.68 23.84 -1.26
C ALA A 177 0.64 22.57 -0.35
N ALA A 178 1.72 21.81 -0.32
CA ALA A 178 1.85 20.61 0.48
C ALA A 178 1.48 20.83 1.97
N ALA A 179 1.74 22.03 2.52
CA ALA A 179 1.35 22.40 3.88
C ALA A 179 -0.18 22.45 4.06
N ASP A 180 -0.93 22.99 3.09
CA ASP A 180 -2.40 23.03 3.13
C ASP A 180 -2.99 21.63 2.91
N VAL A 181 -2.40 20.83 2.03
CA VAL A 181 -2.75 19.43 1.85
C VAL A 181 -2.58 18.65 3.16
N MET A 182 -1.44 18.83 3.85
CA MET A 182 -1.19 18.19 5.15
C MET A 182 -2.19 18.64 6.21
N LYS A 183 -2.55 19.92 6.23
CA LYS A 183 -3.59 20.44 7.13
C LYS A 183 -4.94 19.74 6.88
N GLN A 184 -5.31 19.54 5.62
CA GLN A 184 -6.54 18.81 5.28
C GLN A 184 -6.47 17.33 5.69
N ILE A 185 -5.34 16.66 5.47
CA ILE A 185 -5.11 15.27 5.91
C ILE A 185 -5.33 15.16 7.42
N LYS A 186 -4.72 16.06 8.22
CA LYS A 186 -4.88 16.09 9.68
C LYS A 186 -6.32 16.39 10.10
N ALA A 187 -7.04 17.23 9.37
CA ALA A 187 -8.46 17.53 9.61
C ALA A 187 -9.35 16.30 9.35
N ASP A 188 -9.12 15.57 8.26
CA ASP A 188 -9.85 14.33 7.96
C ASP A 188 -9.56 13.21 8.97
N ILE A 189 -8.31 13.07 9.42
CA ILE A 189 -7.96 12.14 10.52
C ILE A 189 -8.76 12.48 11.78
N THR A 190 -8.81 13.77 12.16
CA THR A 190 -9.57 14.22 13.32
C THR A 190 -11.08 13.95 13.16
N ALA A 191 -11.64 14.20 11.98
CA ALA A 191 -13.04 13.90 11.69
C ALA A 191 -13.34 12.39 11.76
N SER A 192 -12.43 11.56 11.26
CA SER A 192 -12.53 10.10 11.36
C SER A 192 -12.51 9.62 12.82
N GLU A 193 -11.55 10.10 13.62
CA GLU A 193 -11.46 9.77 15.05
C GLU A 193 -12.72 10.20 15.82
N THR A 194 -13.23 11.39 15.54
CA THR A 194 -14.44 11.91 16.17
C THR A 194 -15.66 11.05 15.84
N ALA A 195 -15.81 10.67 14.58
CA ALA A 195 -16.92 9.83 14.14
C ALA A 195 -16.87 8.42 14.77
N TYR A 196 -15.70 7.79 14.82
CA TYR A 196 -15.56 6.48 15.47
C TYR A 196 -15.71 6.51 17.00
N ASN A 197 -15.52 7.66 17.64
CA ASN A 197 -15.72 7.86 19.08
C ASN A 197 -15.12 6.74 19.95
N ASN A 198 -13.82 6.47 19.80
CA ASN A 198 -13.06 5.42 20.51
C ASN A 198 -13.56 3.98 20.27
N ASN A 199 -14.31 3.72 19.22
CA ASN A 199 -14.71 2.36 18.86
C ASN A 199 -13.61 1.66 18.05
N TYR A 200 -12.77 0.86 18.72
CA TYR A 200 -11.68 0.06 18.11
C TYR A 200 -12.13 -1.30 17.56
N LYS A 201 -13.43 -1.62 17.58
CA LYS A 201 -13.93 -2.90 17.07
C LYS A 201 -13.82 -2.96 15.54
N PHE A 202 -13.40 -4.10 15.03
CA PHE A 202 -13.42 -4.41 13.61
C PHE A 202 -14.82 -4.93 13.20
N THR A 203 -15.82 -4.09 13.29
CA THR A 203 -17.24 -4.47 13.14
C THR A 203 -17.56 -5.10 11.79
N ASN A 204 -16.90 -4.64 10.72
CA ASN A 204 -17.08 -5.13 9.35
C ASN A 204 -15.87 -5.98 8.88
N GLY A 205 -15.05 -6.46 9.82
CA GLY A 205 -13.79 -7.13 9.49
C GLY A 205 -12.62 -6.17 9.26
N ARG A 206 -11.49 -6.73 8.87
CA ARG A 206 -10.20 -6.01 8.71
C ARG A 206 -9.94 -5.57 7.26
N THR A 207 -10.89 -5.78 6.39
CA THR A 207 -10.89 -5.33 5.00
C THR A 207 -11.68 -4.05 4.79
N TYR A 208 -12.29 -3.53 5.86
CA TYR A 208 -12.90 -2.21 5.90
C TYR A 208 -12.09 -1.26 6.79
N TRP A 209 -12.16 0.03 6.46
CA TRP A 209 -11.47 1.04 7.26
C TRP A 209 -12.03 1.10 8.67
N SER A 210 -11.16 1.22 9.66
CA SER A 210 -11.49 1.20 11.10
C SER A 210 -10.79 2.34 11.84
N LEU A 211 -11.15 2.56 13.11
CA LEU A 211 -10.42 3.50 13.97
C LEU A 211 -8.94 3.10 14.11
N ALA A 212 -8.65 1.81 14.21
CA ALA A 212 -7.27 1.35 14.28
C ALA A 212 -6.49 1.72 13.00
N ALA A 213 -7.09 1.59 11.81
CA ALA A 213 -6.48 2.04 10.55
C ALA A 213 -6.27 3.57 10.53
N THR A 214 -7.23 4.35 11.04
CA THR A 214 -7.09 5.81 11.17
C THR A 214 -5.94 6.19 12.11
N LYS A 215 -5.78 5.48 13.24
CA LYS A 215 -4.67 5.72 14.18
C LYS A 215 -3.32 5.32 13.60
N MET A 216 -3.24 4.23 12.82
CA MET A 216 -2.03 3.87 12.06
C MET A 216 -1.66 4.97 11.07
N LEU A 217 -2.62 5.43 10.28
CA LEU A 217 -2.42 6.55 9.35
C LEU A 217 -2.00 7.83 10.10
N LYS A 218 -2.62 8.13 11.24
CA LYS A 218 -2.23 9.27 12.08
C LYS A 218 -0.76 9.18 12.49
N GLY A 219 -0.32 8.03 12.97
CA GLY A 219 1.08 7.80 13.33
C GLY A 219 2.01 8.09 12.15
N GLU A 220 1.73 7.52 10.99
CA GLU A 220 2.52 7.69 9.77
C GLU A 220 2.55 9.16 9.27
N VAL A 221 1.38 9.83 9.26
CA VAL A 221 1.23 11.24 8.87
C VAL A 221 2.01 12.17 9.79
N TYR A 222 1.94 11.93 11.09
CA TYR A 222 2.62 12.78 12.07
C TYR A 222 4.13 12.52 12.15
N LEU A 223 4.61 11.29 11.91
CA LEU A 223 6.05 11.06 11.69
C LEU A 223 6.54 11.83 10.46
N TRP A 224 5.81 11.74 9.36
CA TRP A 224 6.15 12.46 8.12
C TRP A 224 6.13 13.99 8.31
N SER A 225 5.06 14.51 8.86
CA SER A 225 4.92 15.95 9.14
C SER A 225 5.99 16.45 10.13
N GLY A 226 6.29 15.67 11.15
CA GLY A 226 7.33 15.99 12.13
C GLY A 226 8.71 16.10 11.50
N LYS A 227 9.08 15.15 10.66
CA LYS A 227 10.42 15.04 10.07
C LYS A 227 10.57 15.87 8.79
N GLN A 228 9.59 15.81 7.88
CA GLN A 228 9.70 16.37 6.54
C GLN A 228 9.07 17.77 6.40
N MET A 229 8.20 18.18 7.33
CA MET A 229 7.44 19.41 7.24
C MET A 229 7.56 20.32 8.47
N GLY A 230 8.55 20.08 9.32
CA GLY A 230 8.91 20.96 10.43
C GLY A 230 8.05 20.85 11.70
N GLY A 231 7.16 19.83 11.80
CA GLY A 231 6.33 19.62 13.00
C GLY A 231 7.12 19.18 14.25
N GLY A 232 8.29 18.57 14.06
CA GLY A 232 9.26 18.25 15.13
C GLY A 232 8.69 17.40 16.26
N THR A 233 9.15 17.67 17.47
CA THR A 233 8.85 16.89 18.70
C THR A 233 7.34 16.76 18.97
N ALA A 234 6.54 17.80 18.73
CA ALA A 234 5.10 17.75 18.97
C ALA A 234 4.40 16.73 18.07
N ASP A 235 4.80 16.68 16.79
CA ASP A 235 4.26 15.71 15.85
C ASP A 235 4.77 14.29 16.16
N TYR A 236 6.02 14.10 16.54
CA TYR A 236 6.54 12.79 16.97
C TYR A 236 5.82 12.26 18.21
N GLN A 237 5.50 13.12 19.18
CA GLN A 237 4.72 12.72 20.36
C GLN A 237 3.29 12.32 19.97
N THR A 238 2.69 13.04 19.03
CA THR A 238 1.35 12.71 18.50
C THR A 238 1.36 11.36 17.77
N ALA A 239 2.40 11.10 16.98
CA ALA A 239 2.59 9.82 16.30
C ALA A 239 2.75 8.67 17.30
N LEU A 240 3.60 8.84 18.31
CA LEU A 240 3.80 7.85 19.37
C LEU A 240 2.48 7.50 20.06
N THR A 241 1.72 8.52 20.46
CA THR A 241 0.42 8.32 21.11
C THR A 241 -0.55 7.58 20.20
N ALA A 242 -0.60 7.92 18.90
CA ALA A 242 -1.52 7.27 17.97
C ALA A 242 -1.23 5.76 17.79
N TYR A 243 0.04 5.38 17.67
CA TYR A 243 0.43 3.97 17.62
C TYR A 243 0.18 3.24 18.94
N GLN A 244 0.46 3.88 20.08
CA GLN A 244 0.17 3.32 21.41
C GLN A 244 -1.34 3.13 21.63
N ASP A 245 -2.18 4.01 21.09
CA ASP A 245 -3.64 3.84 21.12
C ASP A 245 -4.06 2.54 20.41
N VAL A 246 -3.44 2.21 19.26
CA VAL A 246 -3.68 0.93 18.57
C VAL A 246 -3.20 -0.23 19.42
N GLN A 247 -1.98 -0.16 19.93
CA GLN A 247 -1.38 -1.22 20.75
C GLN A 247 -2.23 -1.54 21.99
N ASN A 248 -2.80 -0.53 22.63
CA ASN A 248 -3.50 -0.68 23.91
C ASN A 248 -5.00 -0.98 23.77
N ASN A 249 -5.64 -0.60 22.66
CA ASN A 249 -7.10 -0.60 22.57
C ASN A 249 -7.65 -1.47 21.44
N ALA A 250 -6.87 -1.78 20.40
CA ALA A 250 -7.33 -2.64 19.31
C ALA A 250 -7.06 -4.13 19.61
N ASP A 251 -7.92 -5.03 19.10
CA ASP A 251 -7.69 -6.48 19.19
C ASP A 251 -6.65 -6.92 18.13
N VAL A 252 -5.38 -6.61 18.40
CA VAL A 252 -4.26 -6.90 17.50
C VAL A 252 -3.09 -7.52 18.26
N SER A 253 -2.35 -8.40 17.59
CA SER A 253 -1.13 -9.01 18.14
C SER A 253 -0.24 -9.53 17.00
N LEU A 254 1.07 -9.69 17.25
CA LEU A 254 1.91 -10.47 16.34
C LEU A 254 1.46 -11.94 16.35
N LEU A 255 1.47 -12.56 15.17
CA LEU A 255 1.38 -14.02 15.06
C LEU A 255 2.72 -14.66 15.38
N ASP A 256 2.71 -15.90 15.88
CA ASP A 256 3.92 -16.64 16.23
C ASP A 256 4.78 -16.95 15.00
N ASN A 257 4.14 -17.27 13.87
CA ASN A 257 4.82 -17.52 12.61
C ASN A 257 4.57 -16.39 11.63
N PHE A 258 5.64 -15.89 11.03
CA PHE A 258 5.58 -14.81 10.05
C PHE A 258 4.79 -15.18 8.79
N GLU A 259 4.91 -16.42 8.33
CA GLU A 259 4.22 -16.92 7.12
C GLU A 259 2.70 -16.91 7.27
N ASP A 260 2.19 -17.19 8.47
CA ASP A 260 0.76 -17.28 8.75
C ASP A 260 0.04 -15.93 8.58
N VAL A 261 0.79 -14.82 8.61
CA VAL A 261 0.23 -13.47 8.40
C VAL A 261 -0.37 -13.31 6.98
N PHE A 262 0.24 -13.96 5.99
CA PHE A 262 -0.10 -13.84 4.57
C PHE A 262 -0.84 -15.05 4.01
N ALA A 263 -1.11 -16.06 4.83
CA ALA A 263 -1.73 -17.30 4.39
C ALA A 263 -3.18 -17.08 3.92
N TYR A 264 -3.52 -17.66 2.77
CA TYR A 264 -4.86 -17.55 2.17
C TYR A 264 -5.99 -18.02 3.09
N ASP A 265 -5.77 -19.04 3.87
CA ASP A 265 -6.72 -19.64 4.83
C ASP A 265 -6.70 -18.97 6.20
N ASN A 266 -5.86 -17.96 6.41
CA ASN A 266 -5.75 -17.20 7.66
C ASN A 266 -5.94 -15.69 7.45
N LYS A 267 -6.82 -15.30 6.54
CA LYS A 267 -7.15 -13.91 6.30
C LYS A 267 -7.77 -13.25 7.52
N GLU A 268 -7.65 -11.92 7.58
CA GLU A 268 -8.18 -11.12 8.68
C GLU A 268 -7.70 -11.56 10.07
N ASN A 269 -6.51 -12.20 10.14
CA ASN A 269 -5.90 -12.61 11.40
C ASN A 269 -5.58 -11.41 12.30
N LYS A 270 -5.18 -11.70 13.56
CA LYS A 270 -4.95 -10.67 14.58
C LYS A 270 -3.80 -9.70 14.28
N GLU A 271 -2.90 -10.03 13.37
CA GLU A 271 -1.84 -9.11 12.97
C GLU A 271 -2.32 -8.06 11.95
N ILE A 272 -3.35 -8.35 11.17
CA ILE A 272 -3.91 -7.43 10.17
C ILE A 272 -4.73 -6.33 10.85
N ILE A 273 -4.46 -5.07 10.50
CA ILE A 273 -5.24 -3.89 10.91
C ILE A 273 -6.14 -3.42 9.76
N TYR A 274 -5.57 -3.35 8.55
CA TYR A 274 -6.31 -3.07 7.34
C TYR A 274 -5.64 -3.75 6.15
N ALA A 275 -6.41 -4.50 5.36
CA ALA A 275 -5.95 -5.15 4.15
C ALA A 275 -6.90 -4.95 2.99
N LEU A 276 -6.36 -4.96 1.78
CA LEU A 276 -7.12 -5.01 0.53
C LEU A 276 -7.43 -6.47 0.22
N HIS A 277 -8.72 -6.78 0.18
CA HIS A 277 -9.21 -8.15 0.09
C HIS A 277 -9.18 -8.69 -1.34
N ASN A 278 -8.61 -9.87 -1.54
CA ASN A 278 -8.64 -10.61 -2.80
C ASN A 278 -9.40 -11.91 -2.64
N ARG A 279 -10.18 -12.32 -3.63
CA ARG A 279 -10.84 -13.61 -3.66
C ARG A 279 -11.20 -14.06 -5.07
N GLU A 280 -11.51 -15.33 -5.18
CA GLU A 280 -11.96 -15.97 -6.42
C GLU A 280 -13.14 -15.22 -7.04
N ASN A 281 -13.12 -15.08 -8.36
CA ASN A 281 -14.12 -14.40 -9.18
C ASN A 281 -14.28 -12.89 -8.93
N GLU A 282 -13.38 -12.28 -8.14
CA GLU A 282 -13.36 -10.82 -7.94
C GLU A 282 -12.04 -10.21 -8.39
N THR A 283 -10.95 -10.54 -7.70
CA THR A 283 -9.64 -9.96 -7.97
C THR A 283 -8.54 -10.82 -7.38
N SER A 284 -7.35 -10.68 -7.93
CA SER A 284 -6.13 -11.32 -7.46
C SER A 284 -5.09 -10.28 -7.03
N LEU A 285 -4.12 -10.72 -6.22
CA LEU A 285 -3.06 -9.88 -5.69
C LEU A 285 -2.32 -9.15 -6.82
N TRP A 286 -2.33 -7.82 -6.77
CA TRP A 286 -1.63 -6.91 -7.67
C TRP A 286 -1.88 -7.12 -9.17
N GLY A 287 -2.93 -7.81 -9.57
CA GLY A 287 -3.19 -8.13 -10.98
C GLY A 287 -1.96 -8.78 -11.64
N GLY A 288 -1.44 -8.16 -12.70
CA GLY A 288 -0.25 -8.66 -13.40
C GLY A 288 1.11 -8.30 -12.72
N LEU A 289 1.14 -7.46 -11.69
CA LEU A 289 2.39 -7.02 -11.06
C LEU A 289 3.12 -8.17 -10.36
N TYR A 290 2.38 -9.03 -9.64
CA TYR A 290 2.97 -10.16 -8.93
C TYR A 290 3.70 -11.12 -9.87
N THR A 291 3.16 -11.39 -11.05
CA THR A 291 3.80 -12.26 -12.05
C THR A 291 5.16 -11.72 -12.51
N SER A 292 5.40 -10.42 -12.36
CA SER A 292 6.69 -9.79 -12.67
C SER A 292 7.78 -10.06 -11.63
N LEU A 293 7.42 -10.59 -10.46
CA LEU A 293 8.33 -10.90 -9.36
C LEU A 293 8.69 -12.39 -9.29
N VAL A 294 8.08 -13.22 -10.15
CA VAL A 294 8.30 -14.67 -10.18
C VAL A 294 8.80 -15.10 -11.56
N MET A 295 9.49 -16.24 -11.60
CA MET A 295 10.20 -16.74 -12.77
C MET A 295 9.25 -17.17 -13.89
N ASN A 296 9.65 -16.98 -15.12
CA ASN A 296 8.90 -17.49 -16.26
C ASN A 296 9.18 -18.98 -16.50
N LYS A 297 8.22 -19.67 -17.15
CA LYS A 297 8.28 -21.10 -17.39
C LYS A 297 9.47 -21.53 -18.25
N GLN A 298 9.91 -20.68 -19.18
CA GLN A 298 11.02 -21.00 -20.08
C GLN A 298 12.37 -21.08 -19.35
N ASN A 299 12.53 -20.32 -18.27
CA ASN A 299 13.77 -20.23 -17.54
C ASN A 299 13.88 -21.21 -16.37
N VAL A 300 12.76 -21.83 -15.96
CA VAL A 300 12.70 -22.79 -14.85
C VAL A 300 13.72 -23.93 -15.00
N GLY A 301 13.94 -24.43 -16.22
CA GLY A 301 14.89 -25.53 -16.49
C GLY A 301 16.37 -25.18 -16.28
N ALA A 302 16.72 -23.89 -16.36
CA ALA A 302 18.11 -23.43 -16.21
C ALA A 302 18.53 -23.21 -14.75
N TYR A 303 17.57 -23.21 -13.82
CA TYR A 303 17.78 -22.85 -12.42
C TYR A 303 17.29 -23.94 -11.46
N ARG A 304 17.74 -23.85 -10.20
CA ARG A 304 17.33 -24.72 -9.08
C ARG A 304 17.04 -23.87 -7.87
N LEU A 305 16.12 -24.33 -7.03
CA LEU A 305 15.96 -23.90 -5.65
C LEU A 305 16.63 -24.90 -4.72
N HIS A 306 16.90 -24.51 -3.51
CA HIS A 306 17.37 -25.43 -2.47
C HIS A 306 16.27 -25.63 -1.41
N ASN A 307 16.19 -26.84 -0.84
CA ASN A 307 15.36 -27.13 0.31
C ASN A 307 16.05 -26.65 1.61
N ASP A 308 15.38 -26.86 2.74
CA ASP A 308 15.92 -26.44 4.04
C ASP A 308 17.22 -27.14 4.43
N ALA A 309 17.51 -28.30 3.86
CA ALA A 309 18.77 -29.03 4.03
C ALA A 309 19.87 -28.55 3.06
N GLY A 310 19.64 -27.52 2.24
CA GLY A 310 20.57 -27.03 1.24
C GLY A 310 20.73 -27.92 0.01
N GLN A 311 19.82 -28.88 -0.20
CA GLN A 311 19.86 -29.78 -1.36
C GLN A 311 19.08 -29.14 -2.52
N ALA A 312 19.61 -29.25 -3.73
CA ALA A 312 18.96 -28.75 -4.93
C ALA A 312 17.61 -29.44 -5.18
N ILE A 313 16.56 -28.65 -5.33
CA ILE A 313 15.22 -29.14 -5.68
C ILE A 313 15.06 -29.00 -7.21
N GLN A 314 14.65 -30.08 -7.87
CA GLN A 314 14.21 -30.00 -9.26
C GLN A 314 12.86 -29.28 -9.30
N PHE A 315 12.69 -28.34 -10.22
CA PHE A 315 11.38 -27.68 -10.39
C PHE A 315 10.25 -28.67 -10.71
N SER A 316 10.56 -29.83 -11.24
CA SER A 316 9.60 -30.91 -11.48
C SER A 316 9.18 -31.69 -10.22
N GLU A 317 9.93 -31.59 -9.11
CA GLU A 317 9.74 -32.42 -7.91
C GLU A 317 8.84 -31.78 -6.88
N SER A 318 8.62 -30.48 -6.95
CA SER A 318 7.75 -29.73 -6.04
C SER A 318 6.59 -29.09 -6.79
N HIS A 319 5.45 -29.77 -6.84
CA HIS A 319 4.28 -29.35 -7.60
C HIS A 319 3.83 -27.90 -7.27
N ASN A 320 3.71 -27.56 -5.99
CA ASN A 320 3.30 -26.23 -5.56
C ASN A 320 4.33 -25.15 -5.90
N LEU A 321 5.61 -25.47 -5.78
CA LEU A 321 6.68 -24.53 -6.08
C LEU A 321 6.77 -24.28 -7.60
N ASN A 322 6.64 -25.31 -8.42
CA ASN A 322 6.60 -25.22 -9.87
C ASN A 322 5.44 -24.36 -10.39
N LEU A 323 4.25 -24.55 -9.81
CA LEU A 323 3.07 -23.79 -10.21
C LEU A 323 3.22 -22.30 -9.91
N ARG A 324 3.87 -21.95 -8.80
CA ARG A 324 4.13 -20.55 -8.44
C ARG A 324 5.23 -19.94 -9.31
N LEU A 325 6.37 -20.61 -9.40
CA LEU A 325 7.59 -20.03 -9.98
C LEU A 325 7.58 -20.01 -11.50
N GLY A 326 6.91 -20.97 -12.12
CA GLY A 326 6.84 -21.08 -13.57
C GLY A 326 5.74 -20.25 -14.24
N SER A 327 4.96 -19.49 -13.48
CA SER A 327 3.81 -18.73 -14.01
C SER A 327 4.10 -17.25 -14.24
N GLY A 328 5.31 -16.78 -13.93
CA GLY A 328 5.70 -15.39 -14.02
C GLY A 328 6.29 -14.97 -15.36
N VAL A 329 6.71 -13.71 -15.41
CA VAL A 329 7.40 -13.09 -16.54
C VAL A 329 8.76 -12.50 -16.14
N MET A 330 9.06 -12.42 -14.84
CA MET A 330 10.32 -11.94 -14.26
C MET A 330 10.80 -10.59 -14.82
N ARG A 331 9.92 -9.60 -14.82
CA ARG A 331 10.26 -8.24 -15.28
C ARG A 331 10.92 -7.38 -14.22
N PHE A 332 10.73 -7.71 -12.93
CA PHE A 332 11.21 -6.92 -11.79
C PHE A 332 12.26 -7.71 -11.02
N PRO A 333 13.53 -7.60 -11.43
CA PRO A 333 14.62 -8.34 -10.79
C PRO A 333 14.87 -7.78 -9.39
N LEU A 334 14.94 -8.68 -8.41
CA LEU A 334 15.28 -8.35 -7.04
C LEU A 334 16.77 -8.20 -6.87
N ASP A 335 17.19 -7.28 -6.02
CA ASP A 335 18.60 -7.15 -5.65
C ASP A 335 19.06 -8.42 -4.91
N LYS A 336 20.09 -9.10 -5.41
CA LYS A 336 20.61 -10.34 -4.80
C LYS A 336 21.12 -10.15 -3.36
N ARG A 337 21.43 -8.90 -2.97
CA ARG A 337 21.82 -8.56 -1.59
C ARG A 337 20.69 -8.71 -0.57
N LEU A 338 19.42 -8.79 -1.02
CA LEU A 338 18.32 -9.15 -0.13
C LEU A 338 18.57 -10.49 0.57
N TRP A 339 18.99 -11.51 -0.17
CA TRP A 339 19.28 -12.82 0.40
C TRP A 339 20.60 -12.85 1.19
N THR A 340 21.65 -12.24 0.64
CA THR A 340 23.00 -12.35 1.17
C THR A 340 23.36 -11.30 2.21
N LYS A 341 22.69 -10.12 2.16
CA LYS A 341 23.06 -8.95 2.99
C LYS A 341 21.95 -8.39 3.84
N LEU A 342 20.69 -8.51 3.51
CA LEU A 342 19.60 -8.11 4.38
C LEU A 342 19.38 -9.14 5.49
N TYR A 343 19.30 -10.43 5.09
CA TYR A 343 19.14 -11.55 6.00
C TYR A 343 20.47 -12.26 6.21
N THR A 344 21.25 -11.77 7.15
CA THR A 344 22.59 -12.26 7.45
C THR A 344 22.62 -13.52 8.32
N ASN A 345 21.50 -13.85 8.96
CA ASN A 345 21.33 -15.02 9.83
C ASN A 345 20.20 -15.90 9.28
N ASP A 346 20.55 -17.16 8.99
CA ASP A 346 19.60 -18.13 8.41
C ASP A 346 18.47 -18.56 9.38
N ASN A 347 18.61 -18.25 10.68
CA ASN A 347 17.54 -18.45 11.65
C ASN A 347 16.48 -17.34 11.64
N ASP A 348 16.68 -16.26 10.86
CA ASP A 348 15.59 -15.30 10.61
C ASP A 348 14.57 -15.96 9.67
N LYS A 349 13.44 -16.39 10.22
CA LYS A 349 12.38 -17.09 9.49
C LYS A 349 11.81 -16.29 8.33
N ARG A 350 11.87 -14.94 8.40
CA ARG A 350 11.39 -14.06 7.35
C ARG A 350 12.20 -14.19 6.05
N LYS A 351 13.47 -14.62 6.14
CA LYS A 351 14.33 -14.82 4.97
C LYS A 351 13.66 -15.73 3.95
N LYS A 352 13.34 -16.97 4.35
CA LYS A 352 12.71 -17.97 3.48
C LYS A 352 11.22 -17.71 3.24
N ALA A 353 10.54 -17.10 4.18
CA ALA A 353 9.15 -16.71 4.01
C ALA A 353 8.96 -15.59 2.98
N SER A 354 9.93 -14.67 2.85
CA SER A 354 9.83 -13.54 1.92
C SER A 354 10.50 -13.80 0.57
N LEU A 355 11.56 -14.62 0.55
CA LEU A 355 12.41 -14.82 -0.61
C LEU A 355 12.67 -16.32 -0.84
N ALA A 356 12.74 -16.73 -2.10
CA ALA A 356 13.32 -18.00 -2.48
C ALA A 356 14.66 -17.76 -3.19
N ASP A 357 15.68 -18.47 -2.78
CA ASP A 357 17.02 -18.42 -3.36
C ASP A 357 17.08 -19.27 -4.65
N VAL A 358 17.83 -18.79 -5.61
CA VAL A 358 17.92 -19.40 -6.94
C VAL A 358 19.37 -19.63 -7.31
N TYR A 359 19.65 -20.84 -7.78
CA TYR A 359 20.98 -21.30 -8.18
C TYR A 359 21.00 -21.75 -9.64
N GLN A 360 22.14 -21.61 -10.29
CA GLN A 360 22.35 -22.11 -11.62
C GLN A 360 22.31 -23.66 -11.62
N ALA A 361 21.59 -24.25 -12.56
CA ALA A 361 21.44 -25.69 -12.62
C ALA A 361 22.75 -26.39 -13.08
N SER A 362 23.60 -25.69 -13.86
CA SER A 362 24.80 -26.23 -14.44
C SER A 362 25.95 -26.42 -13.45
N ASP A 363 26.12 -25.50 -12.48
CA ASP A 363 27.27 -25.46 -11.58
C ASP A 363 26.92 -25.18 -10.11
N GLY A 364 25.64 -25.00 -9.79
CA GLY A 364 25.19 -24.72 -8.45
C GLY A 364 25.54 -23.33 -7.91
N SER A 365 26.03 -22.42 -8.75
CA SER A 365 26.34 -21.04 -8.31
C SER A 365 25.07 -20.28 -7.96
N TYR A 366 25.12 -19.48 -6.90
CA TYR A 366 24.01 -18.61 -6.51
C TYR A 366 23.79 -17.49 -7.54
N VAL A 367 22.59 -17.36 -8.04
CA VAL A 367 22.22 -16.38 -9.06
C VAL A 367 21.50 -15.18 -8.46
N GLY A 368 20.54 -15.42 -7.57
CA GLY A 368 19.71 -14.37 -6.97
C GLY A 368 18.50 -14.93 -6.24
N ASN A 369 17.47 -14.09 -6.08
CA ASN A 369 16.27 -14.45 -5.33
C ASN A 369 15.01 -13.97 -6.06
N ILE A 370 13.89 -14.58 -5.71
CA ILE A 370 12.55 -14.25 -6.21
C ILE A 370 11.60 -14.05 -5.03
N CYS A 371 10.48 -13.37 -5.26
CA CYS A 371 9.45 -13.18 -4.24
C CYS A 371 8.84 -14.51 -3.82
N ASN A 372 8.77 -14.75 -2.51
CA ASN A 372 8.14 -15.92 -1.89
C ASN A 372 7.10 -15.55 -0.81
N LYS A 373 6.91 -14.27 -0.51
CA LYS A 373 6.10 -13.81 0.62
C LYS A 373 4.62 -14.19 0.50
N PHE A 374 4.05 -14.09 -0.70
CA PHE A 374 2.67 -14.43 -0.97
C PHE A 374 2.63 -15.77 -1.67
N HIS A 375 2.14 -16.77 -0.98
CA HIS A 375 2.20 -18.16 -1.45
C HIS A 375 1.10 -18.50 -2.46
N GLY A 376 0.01 -17.73 -2.45
CA GLY A 376 -1.18 -18.08 -3.17
C GLY A 376 -1.83 -19.35 -2.64
N THR A 377 -2.77 -19.90 -3.38
CA THR A 377 -3.45 -21.14 -3.04
C THR A 377 -3.70 -22.01 -4.26
N LEU A 378 -3.72 -23.31 -4.07
CA LEU A 378 -4.19 -24.28 -5.05
C LEU A 378 -5.66 -24.62 -4.73
N LEU A 379 -6.58 -24.03 -5.47
CA LEU A 379 -8.01 -24.32 -5.29
C LEU A 379 -8.33 -25.77 -5.67
N ALA A 380 -9.35 -26.34 -5.04
CA ALA A 380 -9.81 -27.70 -5.32
C ALA A 380 -10.14 -27.88 -6.81
N GLY A 381 -9.53 -28.85 -7.46
CA GLY A 381 -9.70 -29.12 -8.89
C GLY A 381 -8.87 -28.22 -9.82
N SER A 382 -8.09 -27.28 -9.31
CA SER A 382 -7.17 -26.45 -10.10
C SER A 382 -5.82 -27.14 -10.26
N SER A 383 -5.20 -26.94 -11.44
CA SER A 383 -3.81 -27.33 -11.72
C SER A 383 -2.85 -26.13 -11.69
N ALA A 384 -3.34 -24.94 -11.33
CA ALA A 384 -2.57 -23.72 -11.27
C ALA A 384 -2.80 -22.99 -9.93
N THR A 385 -1.74 -22.36 -9.40
CA THR A 385 -1.83 -21.51 -8.21
C THR A 385 -2.60 -20.23 -8.54
N SER A 386 -3.50 -19.87 -7.62
CA SER A 386 -4.23 -18.60 -7.63
C SER A 386 -3.69 -17.68 -6.55
N TRP A 387 -3.46 -16.42 -6.87
CA TRP A 387 -2.96 -15.43 -5.92
C TRP A 387 -4.11 -14.60 -5.36
N TYR A 388 -4.82 -15.18 -4.42
CA TYR A 388 -5.93 -14.53 -3.69
C TYR A 388 -5.53 -14.09 -2.30
N ASP A 389 -4.23 -14.03 -2.00
CA ASP A 389 -3.71 -13.47 -0.76
C ASP A 389 -4.12 -12.00 -0.64
N ASP A 390 -4.49 -11.58 0.57
CA ASP A 390 -4.82 -10.18 0.84
C ASP A 390 -3.54 -9.34 0.89
N GLN A 391 -3.63 -8.09 0.44
CA GLN A 391 -2.52 -7.15 0.57
C GLN A 391 -2.68 -6.33 1.85
N PRO A 392 -1.82 -6.52 2.87
CA PRO A 392 -1.81 -5.67 4.04
C PRO A 392 -1.45 -4.23 3.67
N ILE A 393 -2.24 -3.28 4.17
CA ILE A 393 -1.90 -1.85 4.18
C ILE A 393 -1.34 -1.48 5.54
N TYR A 394 -1.97 -1.95 6.62
CA TYR A 394 -1.50 -1.79 8.00
C TYR A 394 -1.56 -3.11 8.75
N ARG A 395 -0.51 -3.42 9.49
CA ARG A 395 -0.46 -4.57 10.39
C ARG A 395 0.30 -4.26 11.69
N TYR A 396 0.12 -5.08 12.71
CA TYR A 396 0.60 -4.78 14.06
C TYR A 396 2.13 -4.67 14.16
N ALA A 397 2.89 -5.42 13.36
CA ALA A 397 4.34 -5.22 13.28
C ALA A 397 4.72 -3.79 12.88
N GLU A 398 3.94 -3.15 12.00
CA GLU A 398 4.15 -1.75 11.62
C GLU A 398 3.80 -0.78 12.77
N CYS A 399 2.80 -1.10 13.58
CA CYS A 399 2.49 -0.36 14.81
C CYS A 399 3.71 -0.35 15.75
N LEU A 400 4.30 -1.53 16.01
CA LEU A 400 5.49 -1.65 16.87
C LEU A 400 6.69 -0.87 16.30
N LEU A 401 7.00 -1.05 15.03
CA LEU A 401 8.13 -0.33 14.42
C LEU A 401 7.87 1.17 14.27
N GLY A 402 6.61 1.60 14.15
CA GLY A 402 6.21 3.01 14.22
C GLY A 402 6.40 3.62 15.62
N ILE A 403 6.08 2.87 16.68
CA ILE A 403 6.41 3.27 18.07
C ILE A 403 7.92 3.41 18.23
N ALA A 404 8.70 2.43 17.75
CA ALA A 404 10.15 2.47 17.80
C ALA A 404 10.72 3.71 17.08
N GLU A 405 10.20 4.03 15.91
CA GLU A 405 10.62 5.19 15.12
C GLU A 405 10.28 6.52 15.81
N ALA A 406 9.05 6.65 16.33
CA ALA A 406 8.65 7.84 17.11
C ALA A 406 9.49 8.02 18.36
N LYS A 407 9.76 6.94 19.13
CA LYS A 407 10.66 6.94 20.28
C LYS A 407 12.06 7.40 19.89
N SER A 408 12.61 6.90 18.78
CA SER A 408 13.95 7.28 18.32
C SER A 408 14.04 8.76 17.98
N PHE A 409 13.02 9.34 17.32
CA PHE A 409 12.96 10.78 17.05
C PHE A 409 12.80 11.63 18.33
N LEU A 410 12.26 11.05 19.40
CA LEU A 410 12.12 11.68 20.71
C LEU A 410 13.33 11.45 21.63
N GLY A 411 14.36 10.73 21.17
CA GLY A 411 15.52 10.36 22.00
C GLY A 411 15.20 9.33 23.09
N GLN A 412 14.11 8.56 22.92
CA GLN A 412 13.68 7.49 23.82
C GLN A 412 14.18 6.13 23.30
N ASP A 413 14.26 5.14 24.19
CA ASP A 413 14.73 3.79 23.86
C ASP A 413 13.70 2.98 23.05
N PRO A 414 14.02 2.52 21.81
CA PRO A 414 13.15 1.72 20.96
C PRO A 414 13.31 0.20 21.15
N SER A 415 14.14 -0.24 22.09
CA SER A 415 14.58 -1.64 22.25
C SER A 415 13.42 -2.61 22.39
N THR A 416 12.39 -2.24 23.13
CA THR A 416 11.24 -3.09 23.41
C THR A 416 10.53 -3.50 22.13
N GLU A 417 10.20 -2.56 21.27
CA GLU A 417 9.43 -2.78 20.06
C GLU A 417 10.25 -3.52 18.99
N ILE A 418 11.50 -3.11 18.78
CA ILE A 418 12.40 -3.77 17.85
C ILE A 418 12.58 -5.24 18.27
N ASN A 419 12.82 -5.49 19.56
CA ASN A 419 13.04 -6.85 20.07
C ASN A 419 11.78 -7.71 20.09
N GLN A 420 10.58 -7.14 20.17
CA GLN A 420 9.34 -7.90 19.96
C GLN A 420 9.25 -8.45 18.52
N VAL A 421 9.53 -7.63 17.52
CA VAL A 421 9.54 -8.05 16.13
C VAL A 421 10.63 -9.09 15.86
N ARG A 422 11.86 -8.85 16.35
CA ARG A 422 12.98 -9.80 16.21
C ARG A 422 12.71 -11.13 16.92
N ARG A 423 12.12 -11.09 18.10
CA ARG A 423 11.77 -12.32 18.85
C ARG A 423 10.80 -13.19 18.07
N ARG A 424 9.81 -12.61 17.39
CA ARG A 424 8.93 -13.34 16.47
C ARG A 424 9.70 -13.89 15.28
N ALA A 425 10.55 -13.09 14.67
CA ALA A 425 11.32 -13.44 13.47
C ALA A 425 12.27 -14.63 13.70
N TYR A 426 12.97 -14.64 14.81
CA TYR A 426 13.91 -15.72 15.17
C TYR A 426 13.28 -16.86 15.96
N GLY A 427 12.08 -16.65 16.50
CA GLY A 427 11.47 -17.54 17.49
C GLY A 427 12.05 -17.34 18.89
N ALA A 428 11.20 -17.47 19.92
CA ALA A 428 11.54 -17.13 21.30
C ALA A 428 12.78 -17.86 21.82
N THR A 429 12.91 -19.16 21.54
CA THR A 429 14.03 -19.99 22.02
C THR A 429 15.37 -19.49 21.47
N TYR A 430 15.48 -19.31 20.15
CA TYR A 430 16.71 -18.83 19.51
C TYR A 430 17.02 -17.41 19.98
N PHE A 431 16.05 -16.50 19.91
CA PHE A 431 16.22 -15.11 20.32
C PHE A 431 16.74 -14.96 21.76
N ASN A 432 16.22 -15.73 22.71
CA ASN A 432 16.62 -15.61 24.12
C ASN A 432 18.04 -16.11 24.41
N THR A 433 18.59 -16.98 23.55
CA THR A 433 19.92 -17.58 23.73
C THR A 433 21.01 -16.94 22.85
N HIS A 434 20.63 -16.06 21.92
CA HIS A 434 21.54 -15.42 20.95
C HIS A 434 21.43 -13.91 21.04
N THR A 435 22.25 -13.32 21.89
CA THR A 435 22.22 -11.87 22.15
C THR A 435 22.59 -11.03 20.91
N GLU A 436 23.35 -11.61 19.98
CA GLU A 436 23.77 -10.97 18.72
C GLU A 436 22.60 -10.61 17.80
N VAL A 437 21.45 -11.27 17.92
CA VAL A 437 20.25 -10.90 17.15
C VAL A 437 19.34 -9.92 17.86
N GLN A 438 19.62 -9.65 19.14
CA GLN A 438 18.86 -8.68 19.94
C GLN A 438 19.37 -7.27 19.64
N TYR A 439 18.47 -6.30 19.55
CA TYR A 439 18.84 -4.90 19.51
C TYR A 439 19.44 -4.47 20.85
N PRO A 440 20.58 -3.76 20.91
CA PRO A 440 21.28 -3.11 19.80
C PRO A 440 22.55 -3.84 19.33
N ASN A 441 22.58 -5.16 19.23
CA ASN A 441 23.81 -5.93 19.05
C ASN A 441 24.09 -6.37 17.60
N ASP A 442 23.19 -6.15 16.65
CA ASP A 442 23.43 -6.39 15.21
C ASP A 442 24.18 -5.20 14.61
N VAL A 443 25.49 -5.09 14.93
CA VAL A 443 26.34 -3.94 14.63
C VAL A 443 27.37 -4.23 13.55
N SER A 444 27.88 -3.17 12.90
CA SER A 444 28.84 -3.27 11.80
C SER A 444 30.28 -3.53 12.27
N THR A 445 30.62 -3.17 13.50
CA THR A 445 31.96 -3.32 14.07
C THR A 445 31.90 -3.69 15.55
N GLY A 446 32.81 -4.56 16.00
CA GLY A 446 33.05 -4.84 17.43
C GLY A 446 32.02 -5.69 18.16
N GLY A 447 30.98 -6.17 17.49
CA GLY A 447 29.96 -7.04 18.06
C GLY A 447 30.30 -8.53 17.94
N SER A 448 29.37 -9.39 18.29
CA SER A 448 29.47 -10.84 18.14
C SER A 448 29.82 -11.22 16.70
N THR A 449 30.74 -12.14 16.55
CA THR A 449 31.48 -12.48 15.34
C THR A 449 30.65 -12.94 14.12
N ALA A 450 29.37 -13.24 14.29
CA ALA A 450 28.54 -13.78 13.22
C ALA A 450 27.93 -12.71 12.27
N LEU A 451 27.79 -11.47 12.73
CA LEU A 451 27.03 -10.44 12.01
C LEU A 451 27.85 -9.18 11.67
N THR A 452 29.08 -9.07 12.12
CA THR A 452 29.84 -7.82 12.26
C THR A 452 30.54 -7.28 11.03
N THR A 453 30.90 -8.08 10.07
CA THR A 453 31.78 -7.62 8.97
C THR A 453 31.04 -7.00 7.79
N PHE A 454 29.77 -6.75 7.96
CA PHE A 454 28.87 -6.78 6.84
C PHE A 454 28.43 -5.43 6.33
N TYR A 455 28.39 -4.43 7.26
CA TYR A 455 27.83 -3.12 6.96
C TYR A 455 28.86 -2.09 6.51
N THR A 456 30.18 -2.39 6.59
CA THR A 456 31.24 -1.41 6.39
C THR A 456 31.60 -1.18 4.92
N ASP A 457 31.58 -2.21 4.10
CA ASP A 457 31.95 -2.10 2.70
C ASP A 457 30.73 -2.05 1.78
N ASN A 458 30.30 -0.84 1.42
CA ASN A 458 29.13 -0.59 0.59
C ASN A 458 27.82 -1.10 1.26
N PRO A 459 27.35 -0.43 2.29
CA PRO A 459 26.25 -0.92 3.12
C PRO A 459 24.93 -0.92 2.35
N PHE A 460 24.36 -2.11 2.16
CA PHE A 460 23.02 -2.32 1.64
C PHE A 460 21.96 -1.91 2.68
N VAL A 461 22.27 -2.09 3.95
CA VAL A 461 21.54 -1.66 5.14
C VAL A 461 22.53 -1.25 6.23
N GLY A 462 22.12 -0.46 7.20
CA GLY A 462 22.93 -0.09 8.36
C GLY A 462 22.85 -1.08 9.50
N GLY A 463 23.77 -0.95 10.46
CA GLY A 463 23.77 -1.71 11.72
C GLY A 463 22.97 -1.04 12.83
N ASP A 464 22.97 -1.65 14.02
CA ASP A 464 22.22 -1.18 15.20
C ASP A 464 22.91 -0.02 15.95
N GLU A 465 24.07 0.47 15.48
CA GLU A 465 24.76 1.64 16.07
C GLU A 465 23.93 2.92 16.00
N ASP A 466 23.07 3.03 15.01
CA ASP A 466 22.12 4.11 14.84
C ASP A 466 20.69 3.53 14.95
N PRO A 467 19.86 3.96 15.89
CA PRO A 467 18.50 3.48 16.04
C PRO A 467 17.65 3.61 14.76
N ILE A 468 17.86 4.66 13.99
CA ILE A 468 17.15 4.87 12.72
C ILE A 468 17.60 3.85 11.66
N GLU A 469 18.90 3.54 11.58
CA GLU A 469 19.40 2.49 10.68
C GLU A 469 18.88 1.11 11.10
N ALA A 470 18.86 0.83 12.40
CA ALA A 470 18.31 -0.42 12.93
C ALA A 470 16.83 -0.59 12.53
N ILE A 471 16.04 0.46 12.70
CA ILE A 471 14.61 0.46 12.34
C ILE A 471 14.43 0.33 10.83
N LEU A 472 15.19 1.06 10.01
CA LEU A 472 15.15 0.94 8.56
C LEU A 472 15.48 -0.48 8.06
N LYS A 473 16.47 -1.13 8.70
CA LYS A 473 16.83 -2.52 8.42
C LYS A 473 15.70 -3.47 8.83
N GLU A 474 15.16 -3.29 10.02
CA GLU A 474 14.10 -4.12 10.54
C GLU A 474 12.81 -3.98 9.73
N ARG A 475 12.43 -2.73 9.35
CA ARG A 475 11.30 -2.46 8.47
C ARG A 475 11.49 -3.11 7.09
N MET A 476 12.70 -3.07 6.53
CA MET A 476 12.98 -3.72 5.25
C MET A 476 12.86 -5.25 5.34
N ARG A 477 13.40 -5.89 6.41
CA ARG A 477 13.24 -7.33 6.66
C ARG A 477 11.77 -7.72 6.80
N GLU A 478 10.99 -6.89 7.44
CA GLU A 478 9.60 -7.15 7.80
C GLU A 478 8.63 -6.89 6.64
N PHE A 479 8.83 -5.80 5.86
CA PHE A 479 7.85 -5.28 4.92
C PHE A 479 8.26 -5.38 3.44
N LEU A 480 9.17 -6.29 3.07
CA LEU A 480 9.41 -6.59 1.65
C LEU A 480 8.09 -6.88 0.93
N PHE A 481 7.87 -6.25 -0.21
CA PHE A 481 6.68 -6.39 -1.06
C PHE A 481 5.37 -5.87 -0.43
N GLU A 482 5.47 -4.97 0.56
CA GLU A 482 4.30 -4.31 1.17
C GLU A 482 4.23 -2.80 0.86
N GLY A 483 5.06 -2.31 -0.05
CA GLY A 483 5.00 -0.92 -0.52
C GLY A 483 5.47 0.12 0.50
N LYS A 484 6.49 -0.19 1.33
CA LYS A 484 6.93 0.69 2.42
C LYS A 484 8.30 1.34 2.19
N ARG A 485 9.28 0.61 1.69
CA ARG A 485 10.71 0.99 1.71
C ARG A 485 11.04 2.34 1.12
N TRP A 486 10.40 2.75 0.02
CA TRP A 486 10.63 4.07 -0.58
C TRP A 486 10.19 5.21 0.34
N HIS A 487 9.06 5.04 1.01
CA HIS A 487 8.58 6.01 1.99
C HIS A 487 9.47 6.04 3.24
N ASP A 488 9.94 4.87 3.72
CA ASP A 488 10.81 4.76 4.89
C ASP A 488 12.12 5.52 4.71
N ILE A 489 12.83 5.27 3.59
CA ILE A 489 14.12 5.93 3.34
C ILE A 489 13.98 7.43 3.03
N ARG A 490 12.83 7.85 2.50
CA ARG A 490 12.53 9.29 2.32
C ARG A 490 12.19 9.98 3.61
N LEU A 491 11.45 9.33 4.50
CA LEU A 491 11.10 9.89 5.80
C LEU A 491 12.33 10.37 6.56
N VAL A 492 13.42 9.62 6.49
CA VAL A 492 14.65 9.89 7.26
C VAL A 492 15.80 10.47 6.41
N ASP A 493 15.51 11.06 5.25
CA ASP A 493 16.46 11.71 4.34
C ASP A 493 17.58 10.78 3.81
N LYS A 494 17.31 9.46 3.74
CA LYS A 494 18.29 8.45 3.27
C LYS A 494 17.98 7.89 1.88
N ALA A 495 17.07 8.52 1.12
CA ALA A 495 16.72 8.06 -0.22
C ALA A 495 17.93 8.01 -1.17
N THR A 496 18.78 9.02 -1.16
CA THR A 496 20.01 9.07 -1.98
C THR A 496 21.11 8.12 -1.51
N LYS A 497 21.06 7.69 -0.23
CA LYS A 497 21.98 6.67 0.31
C LYS A 497 21.59 5.26 -0.15
N TYR A 498 20.29 4.97 -0.14
CA TYR A 498 19.74 3.63 -0.37
C TYR A 498 19.06 3.43 -1.74
N SER A 499 19.22 4.39 -2.65
CA SER A 499 18.74 4.24 -4.03
C SER A 499 19.59 5.07 -4.99
N THR A 500 19.33 4.95 -6.28
CA THR A 500 19.96 5.75 -7.33
C THR A 500 19.30 7.13 -7.50
N ALA A 501 18.38 7.52 -6.60
CA ALA A 501 17.62 8.75 -6.74
C ALA A 501 18.49 10.01 -6.60
N ASN A 502 18.20 10.99 -7.46
CA ASN A 502 18.69 12.36 -7.28
C ASN A 502 17.85 13.08 -6.24
N ALA A 503 18.49 13.84 -5.33
CA ALA A 503 17.82 14.59 -4.27
C ALA A 503 16.73 15.56 -4.78
N ASN A 504 16.86 16.06 -6.01
CA ASN A 504 15.88 16.95 -6.62
C ASN A 504 14.71 16.21 -7.32
N ARG A 505 14.74 14.87 -7.37
CA ARG A 505 13.76 14.02 -8.07
C ARG A 505 13.18 12.93 -7.16
N LEU A 506 12.92 13.24 -5.91
CA LEU A 506 12.35 12.27 -4.96
C LEU A 506 10.84 12.06 -5.17
N LEU A 507 10.16 13.03 -5.74
CA LEU A 507 8.74 12.95 -6.11
C LEU A 507 8.58 12.35 -7.51
N TRP A 508 7.34 12.03 -7.88
CA TRP A 508 6.98 11.63 -9.25
C TRP A 508 6.70 12.85 -10.12
N PRO A 509 7.01 12.78 -11.42
CA PRO A 509 6.54 13.80 -12.35
C PRO A 509 5.03 13.72 -12.55
N ILE A 510 4.38 14.86 -12.78
CA ILE A 510 3.03 14.88 -13.34
C ILE A 510 3.18 14.55 -14.83
N ASP A 511 2.47 13.53 -15.28
CA ASP A 511 2.53 13.09 -16.67
C ASP A 511 1.96 14.13 -17.66
N GLU A 512 2.45 14.12 -18.89
CA GLU A 512 2.06 15.08 -19.91
C GLU A 512 0.57 15.04 -20.25
N THR A 513 -0.06 13.87 -20.18
CA THR A 513 -1.49 13.71 -20.43
C THR A 513 -2.30 14.44 -19.36
N THR A 514 -1.95 14.27 -18.10
CA THR A 514 -2.57 14.98 -16.98
C THR A 514 -2.40 16.50 -17.13
N LYS A 515 -1.19 16.97 -17.46
CA LYS A 515 -0.95 18.42 -17.72
C LYS A 515 -1.76 18.96 -18.90
N SER A 516 -1.96 18.17 -19.95
CA SER A 516 -2.78 18.60 -21.10
C SER A 516 -4.26 18.79 -20.75
N THR A 517 -4.76 18.06 -19.76
CA THR A 517 -6.16 18.20 -19.29
C THR A 517 -6.36 19.33 -18.29
N ASN A 518 -5.29 19.76 -17.61
CA ASN A 518 -5.30 20.89 -16.69
C ASN A 518 -3.99 21.69 -16.82
N ALA A 519 -4.03 22.73 -17.67
CA ALA A 519 -2.88 23.59 -17.97
C ALA A 519 -2.39 24.42 -16.76
N GLU A 520 -3.21 24.58 -15.72
CA GLU A 520 -2.84 25.31 -14.49
C GLU A 520 -1.88 24.51 -13.60
N LEU A 521 -1.73 23.19 -13.83
CA LEU A 521 -0.83 22.37 -13.06
C LEU A 521 0.63 22.77 -13.27
N VAL A 522 1.35 22.97 -12.19
CA VAL A 522 2.80 23.18 -12.17
C VAL A 522 3.49 21.83 -12.09
N GLN A 523 4.51 21.59 -12.90
CA GLN A 523 5.27 20.34 -12.88
C GLN A 523 6.00 20.17 -11.55
N THR A 524 6.08 18.93 -11.11
CA THR A 524 6.87 18.55 -9.93
C THR A 524 8.33 19.00 -10.09
N PRO A 525 8.96 19.59 -9.06
CA PRO A 525 10.35 20.04 -9.13
C PRO A 525 11.30 18.95 -9.63
N GLY A 526 12.27 19.33 -10.46
CA GLY A 526 13.29 18.44 -11.01
C GLY A 526 12.98 17.84 -12.39
N TYR A 527 11.76 18.05 -12.93
CA TYR A 527 11.34 17.48 -14.24
C TYR A 527 11.16 18.50 -15.36
N GLY A 528 11.46 19.77 -15.10
CA GLY A 528 11.26 20.86 -16.06
C GLY A 528 9.77 21.14 -16.31
N ASP A 529 9.47 22.29 -16.91
CA ASP A 529 8.10 22.68 -17.28
C ASP A 529 7.60 21.99 -18.55
#